data_c9c6049c106a243724d75d93957f4b74
#
_entry.id   c9c6049c106a243724d75d93957f4b74
#
_cell.length_a   1.000
_cell.length_b   1.000
_cell.length_c   1.000
_cell.angle_alpha   90.00
_cell.angle_beta   90.00
_cell.angle_gamma   90.00
#
_symmetry.space_group_name_H-M   'P 1'
#
loop_
_entity.id
_entity.type
_entity.pdbx_description
1 polymer ?
#
loop_
_entity_poly.entity_id
_entity_poly.type
_entity_poly.pdbx_seq_one_letter_code
_entity_poly.pdbx_strand_id
1 'polypeptide(L)'
;GPFTIELSVGSDTEQIYYTLDGSRPGSGTNLYTVPITIESTTILKARSIGTNTLPGEIMVSTYFINEQSYLPTISLLAEPETLWDEDIGIYENEFKQREIPVTIQYFTPETDHGFTANAGARLGGLNIWTKPQKPFTIYTRNRFGQDFINYQLFENKQIANFSRIVFRNGGDDWEETLIRDPMTESLVSGMMDCGYMAYAPSALFLNGAYWGIHNIREKFDTHYFFENFNVNPDNIDHLEYTSTPSGTQLLVIEGSMDHYNTMINYILSNDLNDLAVYNQIQQWMNVDSFIDHLVMTVYCANTSWGHNREWWRSR
;
A
#
# COMPACT_ATOMS: atom_id res chain seq x y z
N GLY A 1 -10.78 0.83 -28.86
CA GLY A 1 -10.89 1.98 -29.77
C GLY A 1 -11.64 3.13 -29.13
N PRO A 2 -11.77 4.31 -29.79
CA PRO A 2 -12.52 5.46 -29.27
C PRO A 2 -13.98 5.10 -28.95
N PHE A 3 -14.53 5.75 -27.91
CA PHE A 3 -15.95 5.63 -27.53
C PHE A 3 -16.45 6.93 -26.93
N THR A 4 -17.77 7.06 -26.76
CA THR A 4 -18.41 8.26 -26.21
C THR A 4 -19.00 8.01 -24.83
N ILE A 5 -18.93 9.05 -23.98
CA ILE A 5 -19.48 9.05 -22.63
C ILE A 5 -20.56 10.09 -22.54
N GLU A 6 -21.68 9.72 -21.95
CA GLU A 6 -22.75 10.63 -21.58
C GLU A 6 -22.75 10.87 -20.07
N LEU A 7 -22.89 12.13 -19.67
CA LEU A 7 -23.04 12.53 -18.28
C LEU A 7 -24.47 13.01 -18.04
N SER A 8 -25.04 12.66 -16.91
CA SER A 8 -26.37 13.11 -16.51
C SER A 8 -26.37 13.59 -15.06
N VAL A 9 -27.25 14.52 -14.75
CA VAL A 9 -27.52 15.01 -13.40
C VAL A 9 -29.02 14.91 -13.13
N GLY A 10 -29.39 14.64 -11.88
CA GLY A 10 -30.79 14.43 -11.50
C GLY A 10 -31.65 15.71 -11.36
N SER A 11 -31.11 16.88 -11.70
CA SER A 11 -31.79 18.17 -11.56
C SER A 11 -31.54 19.07 -12.76
N ASP A 12 -32.62 19.62 -13.35
CA ASP A 12 -32.56 20.57 -14.48
C ASP A 12 -31.96 21.92 -14.10
N THR A 13 -31.74 22.20 -12.82
CA THR A 13 -31.15 23.46 -12.33
C THR A 13 -29.64 23.37 -12.11
N GLU A 14 -29.05 22.21 -12.34
CA GLU A 14 -27.61 21.96 -12.18
C GLU A 14 -26.96 21.79 -13.55
N GLN A 15 -25.75 22.31 -13.66
CA GLN A 15 -24.86 22.12 -14.81
C GLN A 15 -23.72 21.17 -14.43
N ILE A 16 -23.30 20.34 -15.37
CA ILE A 16 -22.15 19.45 -15.17
C ILE A 16 -20.90 20.12 -15.72
N TYR A 17 -19.88 20.24 -14.88
CA TYR A 17 -18.55 20.69 -15.27
C TYR A 17 -17.58 19.50 -15.19
N TYR A 18 -16.66 19.40 -16.14
CA TYR A 18 -15.74 18.28 -16.23
C TYR A 18 -14.32 18.69 -16.65
N THR A 19 -13.37 17.78 -16.38
CA THR A 19 -11.98 17.82 -16.85
C THR A 19 -11.60 16.45 -17.41
N LEU A 20 -10.59 16.41 -18.29
CA LEU A 20 -10.07 15.18 -18.91
C LEU A 20 -8.60 14.91 -18.56
N ASP A 21 -8.02 15.74 -17.72
CA ASP A 21 -6.62 15.71 -17.29
C ASP A 21 -6.46 15.33 -15.80
N GLY A 22 -7.57 14.97 -15.14
CA GLY A 22 -7.56 14.65 -13.71
C GLY A 22 -7.56 15.87 -12.79
N SER A 23 -7.55 17.10 -13.30
CA SER A 23 -7.69 18.32 -12.50
C SER A 23 -9.09 18.43 -11.89
N ARG A 24 -9.25 19.31 -10.89
CA ARG A 24 -10.52 19.46 -10.18
C ARG A 24 -11.54 20.21 -11.02
N PRO A 25 -12.73 19.64 -11.33
CA PRO A 25 -13.77 20.33 -12.09
C PRO A 25 -14.44 21.45 -11.26
N GLY A 26 -14.74 22.56 -11.95
CA GLY A 26 -15.40 23.72 -11.38
C GLY A 26 -16.02 24.60 -12.48
N SER A 27 -16.67 25.71 -12.12
CA SER A 27 -17.33 26.60 -13.07
C SER A 27 -16.41 27.28 -14.12
N GLY A 28 -15.10 27.18 -13.93
CA GLY A 28 -14.09 27.63 -14.89
C GLY A 28 -13.55 26.52 -15.82
N THR A 29 -14.02 25.29 -15.69
CA THR A 29 -13.63 24.15 -16.55
C THR A 29 -14.65 23.89 -17.66
N ASN A 30 -14.55 22.77 -18.37
CA ASN A 30 -15.46 22.48 -19.47
C ASN A 30 -16.89 22.28 -18.98
N LEU A 31 -17.85 22.98 -19.61
CA LEU A 31 -19.28 22.76 -19.40
C LEU A 31 -19.72 21.56 -20.27
N TYR A 32 -20.37 20.58 -19.68
CA TYR A 32 -20.93 19.46 -20.44
C TYR A 32 -22.20 19.85 -21.18
N THR A 33 -22.17 19.76 -22.50
CA THR A 33 -23.30 20.08 -23.40
C THR A 33 -23.56 19.01 -24.45
N VAL A 34 -22.58 18.15 -24.73
CA VAL A 34 -22.64 17.05 -25.71
C VAL A 34 -21.83 15.86 -25.20
N PRO A 35 -22.10 14.64 -25.69
CA PRO A 35 -21.32 13.45 -25.34
C PRO A 35 -19.82 13.66 -25.56
N ILE A 36 -19.00 13.18 -24.62
CA ILE A 36 -17.55 13.32 -24.61
C ILE A 36 -16.93 12.13 -25.32
N THR A 37 -16.15 12.39 -26.38
CA THR A 37 -15.38 11.32 -27.06
C THR A 37 -14.05 11.10 -26.35
N ILE A 38 -13.75 9.84 -26.02
CA ILE A 38 -12.49 9.41 -25.42
C ILE A 38 -11.68 8.69 -26.51
N GLU A 39 -10.52 9.22 -26.86
CA GLU A 39 -9.65 8.73 -27.94
C GLU A 39 -8.32 8.17 -27.43
N SER A 40 -7.90 8.56 -26.22
CA SER A 40 -6.69 8.13 -25.54
C SER A 40 -6.97 7.87 -24.06
N THR A 41 -6.03 7.23 -23.35
CA THR A 41 -6.14 7.03 -21.90
C THR A 41 -6.39 8.36 -21.20
N THR A 42 -7.52 8.44 -20.49
CA THR A 42 -8.10 9.70 -19.99
C THR A 42 -8.63 9.54 -18.58
N ILE A 43 -8.45 10.58 -17.77
CA ILE A 43 -9.06 10.70 -16.44
C ILE A 43 -10.19 11.72 -16.56
N LEU A 44 -11.41 11.24 -16.56
CA LEU A 44 -12.59 12.08 -16.48
C LEU A 44 -12.92 12.37 -15.01
N LYS A 45 -12.90 13.63 -14.64
CA LYS A 45 -13.53 14.11 -13.40
C LYS A 45 -14.71 15.00 -13.75
N ALA A 46 -15.84 14.79 -13.10
CA ALA A 46 -17.05 15.58 -13.31
C ALA A 46 -17.78 15.88 -12.01
N ARG A 47 -18.45 17.01 -11.94
CA ARG A 47 -19.34 17.39 -10.84
C ARG A 47 -20.47 18.28 -11.30
N SER A 48 -21.59 18.22 -10.60
CA SER A 48 -22.68 19.17 -10.79
C SER A 48 -22.47 20.45 -9.97
N ILE A 49 -22.88 21.57 -10.54
CA ILE A 49 -22.90 22.89 -9.89
C ILE A 49 -24.24 23.54 -10.21
N GLY A 50 -25.01 23.86 -9.19
CA GLY A 50 -26.27 24.57 -9.32
C GLY A 50 -26.21 25.99 -8.74
N THR A 51 -27.23 26.77 -9.00
CA THR A 51 -27.37 28.12 -8.44
C THR A 51 -27.87 28.02 -7.00
N ASN A 52 -27.11 28.59 -6.06
CA ASN A 52 -27.43 28.58 -4.62
C ASN A 52 -27.46 27.19 -3.96
N THR A 53 -26.81 26.20 -4.55
CA THR A 53 -26.60 24.88 -3.97
C THR A 53 -25.12 24.63 -3.75
N LEU A 54 -24.80 23.71 -2.81
CA LEU A 54 -23.42 23.22 -2.72
C LEU A 54 -23.10 22.42 -3.99
N PRO A 55 -21.88 22.51 -4.50
CA PRO A 55 -21.45 21.66 -5.61
C PRO A 55 -21.57 20.18 -5.24
N GLY A 56 -21.99 19.36 -6.21
CA GLY A 56 -22.07 17.92 -6.06
C GLY A 56 -20.71 17.29 -5.77
N GLU A 57 -20.70 16.01 -5.40
CA GLU A 57 -19.47 15.23 -5.27
C GLU A 57 -18.75 15.12 -6.62
N ILE A 58 -17.42 14.99 -6.56
CA ILE A 58 -16.62 14.78 -7.76
C ILE A 58 -16.69 13.30 -8.11
N MET A 59 -17.30 12.99 -9.25
CA MET A 59 -17.18 11.68 -9.87
C MET A 59 -15.85 11.59 -10.61
N VAL A 60 -15.17 10.45 -10.49
CA VAL A 60 -13.91 10.20 -11.20
C VAL A 60 -13.96 8.84 -11.89
N SER A 61 -13.48 8.79 -13.14
CA SER A 61 -13.33 7.55 -13.90
C SER A 61 -12.09 7.62 -14.78
N THR A 62 -11.27 6.56 -14.75
CA THR A 62 -10.16 6.38 -15.68
C THR A 62 -10.60 5.48 -16.82
N TYR A 63 -10.33 5.90 -18.03
CA TYR A 63 -10.58 5.14 -19.26
C TYR A 63 -9.26 4.83 -19.93
N PHE A 64 -8.94 3.54 -20.04
CA PHE A 64 -7.74 3.07 -20.71
C PHE A 64 -8.06 2.77 -22.18
N ILE A 65 -7.33 3.40 -23.11
CA ILE A 65 -7.51 3.24 -24.55
C ILE A 65 -6.25 2.63 -25.14
N ASN A 66 -6.38 1.46 -25.76
CA ASN A 66 -5.30 0.69 -26.35
C ASN A 66 -4.18 0.30 -25.35
N GLU A 67 -4.46 0.40 -24.06
CA GLU A 67 -3.60 -0.13 -23.02
C GLU A 67 -3.95 -1.61 -22.81
N GLN A 68 -2.99 -2.49 -23.03
CA GLN A 68 -3.17 -3.91 -22.75
C GLN A 68 -2.35 -4.29 -21.52
N SER A 69 -3.01 -4.76 -20.50
CA SER A 69 -2.35 -5.33 -19.33
C SER A 69 -2.92 -6.72 -19.05
N TYR A 70 -2.04 -7.70 -18.89
CA TYR A 70 -2.37 -9.02 -18.36
C TYR A 70 -2.35 -9.05 -16.83
N LEU A 71 -1.94 -7.95 -16.21
CA LEU A 71 -1.95 -7.76 -14.77
C LEU A 71 -3.12 -6.87 -14.38
N PRO A 72 -3.62 -7.02 -13.15
CA PRO A 72 -4.48 -6.01 -12.57
C PRO A 72 -3.88 -4.61 -12.73
N THR A 73 -4.73 -3.63 -12.96
CA THR A 73 -4.30 -2.25 -13.20
C THR A 73 -4.78 -1.34 -12.07
N ILE A 74 -3.87 -0.52 -11.56
CA ILE A 74 -4.15 0.53 -10.59
C ILE A 74 -4.08 1.86 -11.31
N SER A 75 -5.18 2.63 -11.27
CA SER A 75 -5.16 4.07 -11.53
C SER A 75 -5.06 4.80 -10.21
N LEU A 76 -3.91 5.41 -9.93
CA LEU A 76 -3.67 6.24 -8.76
C LEU A 76 -3.76 7.71 -9.15
N LEU A 77 -4.74 8.41 -8.60
CA LEU A 77 -5.08 9.76 -8.96
C LEU A 77 -4.85 10.71 -7.80
N ALA A 78 -4.06 11.75 -8.03
CA ALA A 78 -3.79 12.82 -7.07
C ALA A 78 -3.86 14.19 -7.78
N GLU A 79 -4.04 15.26 -7.03
CA GLU A 79 -3.86 16.60 -7.60
C GLU A 79 -2.39 16.79 -7.98
N PRO A 80 -2.07 17.25 -9.22
CA PRO A 80 -0.69 17.32 -9.71
C PRO A 80 0.28 18.07 -8.80
N GLU A 81 -0.18 19.14 -8.15
CA GLU A 81 0.62 19.96 -7.25
C GLU A 81 1.06 19.14 -6.02
N THR A 82 0.21 18.23 -5.54
CA THR A 82 0.56 17.38 -4.38
C THR A 82 1.62 16.34 -4.71
N LEU A 83 1.84 16.05 -5.98
CA LEU A 83 2.89 15.16 -6.47
C LEU A 83 4.21 15.88 -6.77
N TRP A 84 4.15 17.02 -7.50
CA TRP A 84 5.30 17.58 -8.21
C TRP A 84 5.70 19.00 -7.80
N ASP A 85 4.91 19.72 -7.03
CA ASP A 85 5.23 21.08 -6.61
C ASP A 85 6.49 21.10 -5.71
N GLU A 86 7.37 22.09 -5.89
CA GLU A 86 8.64 22.22 -5.19
C GLU A 86 8.49 22.30 -3.67
N ASP A 87 7.40 22.89 -3.18
CA ASP A 87 7.16 23.09 -1.75
C ASP A 87 6.30 21.99 -1.12
N ILE A 88 5.29 21.51 -1.84
CA ILE A 88 4.27 20.62 -1.31
C ILE A 88 4.23 19.23 -1.95
N GLY A 89 4.82 19.05 -3.12
CA GLY A 89 4.84 17.79 -3.85
C GLY A 89 5.62 16.70 -3.11
N ILE A 90 5.04 15.50 -3.04
CA ILE A 90 5.68 14.39 -2.31
C ILE A 90 6.91 13.84 -3.04
N TYR A 91 7.00 13.98 -4.36
CA TYR A 91 8.16 13.56 -5.14
C TYR A 91 9.36 14.49 -4.98
N GLU A 92 9.13 15.78 -4.77
CA GLU A 92 10.17 16.78 -4.51
C GLU A 92 10.54 16.87 -3.02
N ASN A 93 9.65 16.43 -2.15
CA ASN A 93 9.79 16.56 -0.70
C ASN A 93 9.60 15.21 0.04
N GLU A 94 10.16 14.15 -0.48
CA GLU A 94 10.01 12.78 0.01
C GLU A 94 10.39 12.60 1.49
N PHE A 95 11.35 13.39 1.99
CA PHE A 95 11.78 13.37 3.40
C PHE A 95 10.72 13.88 4.38
N LYS A 96 9.78 14.71 3.90
CA LYS A 96 8.73 15.28 4.75
C LYS A 96 7.63 14.28 5.14
N GLN A 97 7.65 13.05 4.59
CA GLN A 97 6.68 11.99 4.89
C GLN A 97 5.22 12.47 4.84
N ARG A 98 4.94 13.38 3.91
CA ARG A 98 3.61 13.99 3.77
C ARG A 98 2.62 12.97 3.22
N GLU A 99 1.40 12.98 3.77
CA GLU A 99 0.27 12.23 3.26
C GLU A 99 -0.61 13.12 2.40
N ILE A 100 -0.83 12.72 1.15
CA ILE A 100 -1.66 13.43 0.19
C ILE A 100 -2.96 12.67 -0.07
N PRO A 101 -4.09 13.35 -0.34
CA PRO A 101 -5.31 12.70 -0.80
C PRO A 101 -5.13 12.06 -2.17
N VAL A 102 -5.63 10.84 -2.33
CA VAL A 102 -5.64 10.13 -3.62
C VAL A 102 -6.97 9.42 -3.83
N THR A 103 -7.32 9.19 -5.09
CA THR A 103 -8.34 8.22 -5.47
C THR A 103 -7.66 7.04 -6.16
N ILE A 104 -8.03 5.84 -5.76
CA ILE A 104 -7.54 4.59 -6.33
C ILE A 104 -8.68 3.95 -7.09
N GLN A 105 -8.44 3.59 -8.35
CA GLN A 105 -9.32 2.72 -9.11
C GLN A 105 -8.54 1.45 -9.46
N TYR A 106 -9.14 0.32 -9.15
CA TYR A 106 -8.55 -1.01 -9.38
C TYR A 106 -9.35 -1.75 -10.43
N PHE A 107 -8.67 -2.28 -11.42
CA PHE A 107 -9.23 -3.02 -12.54
C PHE A 107 -8.55 -4.39 -12.61
N THR A 108 -9.34 -5.42 -12.88
CA THR A 108 -8.79 -6.76 -13.14
C THR A 108 -8.89 -7.08 -14.64
N PRO A 109 -8.05 -8.01 -15.15
CA PRO A 109 -8.14 -8.42 -16.55
C PRO A 109 -9.51 -9.03 -16.93
N GLU A 110 -10.23 -9.59 -15.93
CA GLU A 110 -11.53 -10.26 -16.12
C GLU A 110 -12.70 -9.30 -16.00
N THR A 111 -12.52 -8.18 -15.30
CA THR A 111 -13.58 -7.20 -15.03
C THR A 111 -13.10 -5.81 -15.33
N ASP A 112 -13.95 -5.02 -15.97
CA ASP A 112 -13.62 -3.63 -16.30
C ASP A 112 -13.49 -2.72 -15.06
N HIS A 113 -13.88 -3.21 -13.86
CA HIS A 113 -13.78 -2.47 -12.61
C HIS A 113 -13.82 -3.42 -11.40
N GLY A 114 -12.86 -3.30 -10.50
CA GLY A 114 -12.84 -3.98 -9.20
C GLY A 114 -13.41 -3.10 -8.09
N PHE A 115 -12.73 -1.97 -7.79
CA PHE A 115 -13.20 -1.00 -6.79
C PHE A 115 -12.68 0.40 -7.07
N THR A 116 -13.33 1.40 -6.47
CA THR A 116 -12.83 2.76 -6.32
C THR A 116 -12.75 3.10 -4.84
N ALA A 117 -11.63 3.68 -4.40
CA ALA A 117 -11.39 4.06 -3.01
C ALA A 117 -10.73 5.43 -2.90
N ASN A 118 -11.19 6.26 -1.98
CA ASN A 118 -10.48 7.47 -1.57
C ASN A 118 -9.60 7.17 -0.37
N ALA A 119 -8.36 7.63 -0.41
CA ALA A 119 -7.34 7.29 0.57
C ALA A 119 -6.31 8.41 0.74
N GLY A 120 -5.42 8.25 1.70
CA GLY A 120 -4.16 8.98 1.76
C GLY A 120 -3.03 8.17 1.16
N ALA A 121 -2.08 8.81 0.51
CA ALA A 121 -0.85 8.18 0.02
C ALA A 121 0.38 8.89 0.58
N ARG A 122 1.38 8.10 0.96
CA ARG A 122 2.74 8.58 1.26
C ARG A 122 3.73 7.80 0.43
N LEU A 123 4.84 8.44 0.09
CA LEU A 123 6.02 7.69 -0.37
C LEU A 123 6.65 6.97 0.83
N GLY A 124 7.17 5.76 0.62
CA GLY A 124 7.72 4.92 1.67
C GLY A 124 9.04 4.26 1.29
N GLY A 125 9.81 3.82 2.31
CA GLY A 125 11.12 3.20 2.14
C GLY A 125 12.30 4.16 2.38
N LEU A 126 13.46 3.59 2.73
CA LEU A 126 14.66 4.38 3.06
C LEU A 126 15.39 4.91 1.82
N ASN A 127 15.36 4.19 0.70
CA ASN A 127 16.08 4.55 -0.53
C ASN A 127 15.14 5.04 -1.64
N ILE A 128 14.01 5.64 -1.26
CA ILE A 128 12.99 6.07 -2.22
C ILE A 128 13.46 7.15 -3.19
N TRP A 129 14.40 8.00 -2.75
CA TRP A 129 14.95 9.10 -3.55
C TRP A 129 15.81 8.63 -4.71
N THR A 130 16.38 7.43 -4.65
CA THR A 130 17.28 6.93 -5.69
C THR A 130 16.59 6.41 -6.93
N LYS A 131 15.28 6.12 -6.85
CA LYS A 131 14.49 5.52 -7.93
C LYS A 131 13.43 6.49 -8.44
N PRO A 132 13.22 6.59 -9.78
CA PRO A 132 12.18 7.44 -10.35
C PRO A 132 10.76 6.94 -9.98
N GLN A 133 10.56 5.63 -9.99
CA GLN A 133 9.33 5.01 -9.54
C GLN A 133 9.44 4.73 -8.03
N LYS A 134 8.61 5.39 -7.25
CA LYS A 134 8.63 5.31 -5.78
C LYS A 134 7.52 4.43 -5.26
N PRO A 135 7.72 3.70 -4.14
CA PRO A 135 6.64 2.95 -3.51
C PRO A 135 5.66 3.89 -2.82
N PHE A 136 4.37 3.54 -2.87
CA PHE A 136 3.31 4.25 -2.16
C PHE A 136 2.77 3.40 -1.03
N THR A 137 2.70 3.97 0.17
CA THR A 137 1.89 3.42 1.25
C THR A 137 0.54 4.12 1.25
N ILE A 138 -0.50 3.34 1.12
CA ILE A 138 -1.89 3.79 1.05
C ILE A 138 -2.54 3.61 2.42
N TYR A 139 -3.24 4.65 2.89
CA TYR A 139 -3.93 4.69 4.17
C TYR A 139 -5.40 5.00 3.94
N THR A 140 -6.28 4.07 4.25
CA THR A 140 -7.70 4.39 4.36
C THR A 140 -7.98 5.01 5.72
N ARG A 141 -8.76 6.07 5.73
CA ARG A 141 -9.14 6.79 6.96
C ARG A 141 -10.46 7.51 6.72
N ASN A 142 -11.29 7.63 7.75
CA ASN A 142 -12.57 8.35 7.72
C ASN A 142 -12.47 9.74 7.08
N ARG A 143 -11.37 10.45 7.27
CA ARG A 143 -11.17 11.78 6.67
C ARG A 143 -11.11 11.76 5.13
N PHE A 144 -10.90 10.59 4.52
CA PHE A 144 -10.93 10.39 3.07
C PHE A 144 -12.23 9.73 2.60
N GLY A 145 -13.16 9.43 3.52
CA GLY A 145 -14.47 8.89 3.21
C GLY A 145 -14.66 7.40 3.49
N GLN A 146 -13.59 6.66 3.83
CA GLN A 146 -13.68 5.24 4.17
C GLN A 146 -12.53 4.77 5.06
N ASP A 147 -12.80 3.78 5.92
CA ASP A 147 -11.81 3.20 6.84
C ASP A 147 -11.06 2.00 6.24
N PHE A 148 -11.66 1.33 5.25
CA PHE A 148 -11.13 0.11 4.67
C PHE A 148 -11.35 0.06 3.17
N ILE A 149 -10.40 -0.56 2.45
CA ILE A 149 -10.65 -1.13 1.13
C ILE A 149 -11.28 -2.49 1.36
N ASN A 150 -12.52 -2.66 0.91
CA ASN A 150 -13.30 -3.89 0.99
C ASN A 150 -13.21 -4.63 -0.35
N TYR A 151 -12.16 -5.40 -0.55
CA TYR A 151 -11.94 -6.15 -1.78
C TYR A 151 -10.93 -7.30 -1.55
N GLN A 152 -11.18 -8.47 -2.12
CA GLN A 152 -10.26 -9.61 -2.10
C GLN A 152 -9.07 -9.34 -3.04
N LEU A 153 -8.00 -8.74 -2.50
CA LEU A 153 -6.81 -8.37 -3.28
C LEU A 153 -5.86 -9.54 -3.56
N PHE A 154 -5.83 -10.54 -2.68
CA PHE A 154 -4.86 -11.63 -2.71
C PHE A 154 -5.57 -12.97 -2.84
N GLU A 155 -5.21 -13.76 -3.87
CA GLU A 155 -5.82 -15.07 -4.12
C GLU A 155 -5.52 -16.10 -3.02
N ASN A 156 -4.34 -16.00 -2.40
CA ASN A 156 -3.84 -16.94 -1.40
C ASN A 156 -4.22 -16.60 0.05
N LYS A 157 -4.97 -15.51 0.29
CA LYS A 157 -5.47 -15.12 1.62
C LYS A 157 -6.95 -14.79 1.59
N GLN A 158 -7.70 -15.25 2.58
CA GLN A 158 -9.14 -14.97 2.75
C GLN A 158 -9.38 -13.66 3.52
N ILE A 159 -8.63 -12.61 3.17
CA ILE A 159 -8.71 -11.29 3.77
C ILE A 159 -9.21 -10.32 2.69
N ALA A 160 -10.24 -9.55 3.03
CA ALA A 160 -10.85 -8.59 2.13
C ALA A 160 -10.93 -7.17 2.71
N ASN A 161 -10.43 -6.95 3.93
CA ASN A 161 -10.47 -5.64 4.59
C ASN A 161 -9.05 -5.11 4.79
N PHE A 162 -8.73 -3.97 4.20
CA PHE A 162 -7.41 -3.38 4.29
C PHE A 162 -7.51 -1.91 4.71
N SER A 163 -6.98 -1.58 5.90
CA SER A 163 -6.78 -0.20 6.33
C SER A 163 -5.50 0.40 5.78
N ARG A 164 -4.58 -0.45 5.36
CA ARG A 164 -3.29 -0.07 4.79
C ARG A 164 -2.80 -1.11 3.80
N ILE A 165 -2.35 -0.65 2.64
CA ILE A 165 -1.67 -1.46 1.62
C ILE A 165 -0.46 -0.70 1.09
N VAL A 166 0.46 -1.42 0.45
CA VAL A 166 1.64 -0.82 -0.19
C VAL A 166 1.62 -1.15 -1.67
N PHE A 167 1.82 -0.15 -2.51
CA PHE A 167 2.19 -0.33 -3.92
C PHE A 167 3.71 -0.28 -3.99
N ARG A 168 4.36 -1.44 -4.03
CA ARG A 168 5.81 -1.58 -3.90
C ARG A 168 6.46 -1.69 -5.27
N ASN A 169 7.42 -0.82 -5.52
CA ASN A 169 8.18 -0.73 -6.77
C ASN A 169 9.31 -1.79 -6.91
N GLY A 170 9.42 -2.76 -6.00
CA GLY A 170 10.54 -3.72 -5.95
C GLY A 170 11.66 -3.33 -4.97
N GLY A 171 11.71 -2.11 -4.49
CA GLY A 171 12.74 -1.65 -3.55
C GLY A 171 14.15 -1.74 -4.14
N ASP A 172 15.09 -2.40 -3.45
CA ASP A 172 16.46 -2.59 -3.94
C ASP A 172 16.56 -3.52 -5.17
N ASP A 173 15.51 -4.30 -5.45
CA ASP A 173 15.38 -5.16 -6.62
C ASP A 173 14.82 -4.43 -7.87
N TRP A 174 14.64 -3.10 -7.79
CA TRP A 174 13.99 -2.32 -8.84
C TRP A 174 14.71 -2.37 -10.19
N GLU A 175 16.04 -2.41 -10.22
CA GLU A 175 16.86 -2.52 -11.44
C GLU A 175 17.12 -3.97 -11.85
N GLU A 176 16.61 -4.94 -11.11
CA GLU A 176 16.88 -6.37 -11.28
C GLU A 176 15.61 -7.11 -11.74
N THR A 177 14.94 -7.83 -10.83
CA THR A 177 13.85 -8.72 -11.17
C THR A 177 12.46 -8.19 -10.82
N LEU A 178 12.33 -7.25 -9.90
CA LEU A 178 11.09 -6.71 -9.30
C LEU A 178 10.29 -7.73 -8.46
N ILE A 179 10.72 -8.98 -8.37
CA ILE A 179 9.96 -10.07 -7.74
C ILE A 179 10.69 -10.76 -6.58
N ARG A 180 11.89 -10.31 -6.19
CA ARG A 180 12.69 -10.96 -5.14
C ARG A 180 11.94 -11.09 -3.82
N ASP A 181 11.40 -10.00 -3.30
CA ASP A 181 10.60 -10.03 -2.06
C ASP A 181 9.35 -10.92 -2.20
N PRO A 182 8.46 -10.70 -3.19
CA PRO A 182 7.27 -11.52 -3.32
C PRO A 182 7.56 -12.99 -3.58
N MET A 183 8.62 -13.32 -4.31
CA MET A 183 9.03 -14.70 -4.51
C MET A 183 9.48 -15.33 -3.19
N THR A 184 10.32 -14.64 -2.40
CA THR A 184 10.80 -15.12 -1.10
C THR A 184 9.63 -15.38 -0.16
N GLU A 185 8.70 -14.43 -0.05
CA GLU A 185 7.54 -14.59 0.83
C GLU A 185 6.54 -15.63 0.33
N SER A 186 6.43 -15.84 -0.99
CA SER A 186 5.60 -16.93 -1.55
C SER A 186 6.13 -18.32 -1.20
N LEU A 187 7.44 -18.50 -1.05
CA LEU A 187 8.03 -19.75 -0.62
C LEU A 187 7.70 -20.09 0.85
N VAL A 188 7.46 -19.07 1.67
CA VAL A 188 7.07 -19.23 3.08
C VAL A 188 5.59 -19.59 3.20
N SER A 189 4.76 -19.05 2.29
CA SER A 189 3.31 -19.15 2.36
C SER A 189 2.81 -20.59 2.46
N GLY A 190 2.14 -20.90 3.57
CA GLY A 190 1.52 -22.22 3.82
C GLY A 190 2.49 -23.35 4.12
N MET A 191 3.81 -23.09 4.22
CA MET A 191 4.82 -24.12 4.48
C MET A 191 5.62 -23.88 5.76
N MET A 192 5.72 -22.65 6.21
CA MET A 192 6.55 -22.23 7.35
C MET A 192 5.73 -21.42 8.35
N ASP A 193 6.10 -21.51 9.63
CA ASP A 193 5.48 -20.74 10.71
C ASP A 193 6.14 -19.36 10.86
N CYS A 194 6.15 -18.56 9.81
CA CYS A 194 6.59 -17.18 9.89
C CYS A 194 5.62 -16.25 9.14
N GLY A 195 5.51 -15.02 9.64
CA GLY A 195 4.66 -14.00 9.02
C GLY A 195 5.19 -13.65 7.63
N TYR A 196 4.27 -13.50 6.67
CA TYR A 196 4.58 -13.06 5.31
C TYR A 196 3.52 -12.08 4.82
N MET A 197 3.94 -11.15 3.98
CA MET A 197 3.03 -10.22 3.31
C MET A 197 2.60 -10.83 1.97
N ALA A 198 1.30 -11.03 1.80
CA ALA A 198 0.77 -11.41 0.50
C ALA A 198 1.10 -10.34 -0.56
N TYR A 199 1.11 -10.73 -1.82
CA TYR A 199 1.32 -9.82 -2.93
C TYR A 199 0.40 -10.13 -4.11
N ALA A 200 0.12 -9.08 -4.89
CA ALA A 200 -0.49 -9.17 -6.20
C ALA A 200 0.26 -8.22 -7.14
N PRO A 201 0.83 -8.71 -8.25
CA PRO A 201 1.50 -7.83 -9.21
C PRO A 201 0.46 -6.96 -9.91
N SER A 202 0.79 -5.70 -10.18
CA SER A 202 -0.10 -4.78 -10.87
C SER A 202 0.66 -3.79 -11.76
N ALA A 203 -0.01 -3.31 -12.81
CA ALA A 203 0.41 -2.17 -13.59
C ALA A 203 -0.12 -0.90 -12.93
N LEU A 204 0.76 0.01 -12.54
CA LEU A 204 0.38 1.29 -11.94
C LEU A 204 0.35 2.38 -13.00
N PHE A 205 -0.73 3.15 -13.03
CA PHE A 205 -0.85 4.40 -13.75
C PHE A 205 -1.01 5.54 -12.75
N LEU A 206 -0.12 6.52 -12.81
CA LEU A 206 -0.16 7.72 -11.97
C LEU A 206 -0.70 8.89 -12.79
N ASN A 207 -1.86 9.40 -12.41
CA ASN A 207 -2.57 10.42 -13.18
C ASN A 207 -2.68 10.10 -14.68
N GLY A 208 -3.00 8.84 -15.01
CA GLY A 208 -3.19 8.36 -16.38
C GLY A 208 -1.91 8.00 -17.14
N ALA A 209 -0.73 8.36 -16.63
CA ALA A 209 0.53 7.94 -17.22
C ALA A 209 0.97 6.58 -16.66
N TYR A 210 1.41 5.68 -17.53
CA TYR A 210 1.98 4.39 -17.10
C TYR A 210 3.20 4.63 -16.20
N TRP A 211 3.15 4.08 -14.97
CA TRP A 211 4.14 4.31 -13.92
C TRP A 211 4.91 3.04 -13.54
N GLY A 212 4.79 1.98 -14.34
CA GLY A 212 5.52 0.73 -14.17
C GLY A 212 4.80 -0.32 -13.33
N ILE A 213 5.50 -1.42 -13.08
CA ILE A 213 5.00 -2.52 -12.26
C ILE A 213 5.16 -2.17 -10.78
N HIS A 214 4.05 -2.30 -10.03
CA HIS A 214 4.05 -2.19 -8.58
C HIS A 214 3.34 -3.40 -7.99
N ASN A 215 4.00 -4.08 -7.07
CA ASN A 215 3.36 -5.16 -6.34
C ASN A 215 2.47 -4.58 -5.23
N ILE A 216 1.17 -4.89 -5.27
CA ILE A 216 0.28 -4.64 -4.14
C ILE A 216 0.73 -5.56 -3.01
N ARG A 217 0.96 -5.01 -1.81
CA ARG A 217 1.45 -5.75 -0.64
C ARG A 217 0.63 -5.40 0.58
N GLU A 218 0.51 -6.34 1.49
CA GLU A 218 0.15 -6.04 2.88
C GLU A 218 1.24 -5.17 3.54
N LYS A 219 0.94 -4.63 4.69
CA LYS A 219 1.90 -3.93 5.54
C LYS A 219 1.82 -4.53 6.94
N PHE A 220 2.95 -4.97 7.51
CA PHE A 220 3.01 -5.36 8.91
C PHE A 220 2.63 -4.18 9.79
N ASP A 221 1.52 -4.31 10.48
CA ASP A 221 1.01 -3.37 11.48
C ASP A 221 -0.05 -4.08 12.35
N THR A 222 -0.64 -3.37 13.30
CA THR A 222 -1.64 -3.94 14.21
C THR A 222 -2.87 -4.48 13.48
N HIS A 223 -3.26 -3.86 12.36
CA HIS A 223 -4.37 -4.33 11.55
C HIS A 223 -4.02 -5.65 10.81
N TYR A 224 -2.81 -5.74 10.25
CA TYR A 224 -2.31 -6.98 9.66
C TYR A 224 -2.36 -8.13 10.68
N PHE A 225 -1.90 -7.91 11.92
CA PHE A 225 -1.90 -8.95 12.95
C PHE A 225 -3.33 -9.34 13.36
N PHE A 226 -4.25 -8.39 13.42
CA PHE A 226 -5.66 -8.67 13.65
C PHE A 226 -6.25 -9.54 12.54
N GLU A 227 -6.13 -9.16 11.28
CA GLU A 227 -6.74 -9.84 10.14
C GLU A 227 -6.10 -11.22 9.88
N ASN A 228 -4.79 -11.36 10.07
CA ASN A 228 -4.09 -12.63 9.80
C ASN A 228 -4.10 -13.60 10.97
N PHE A 229 -4.13 -13.11 12.22
CA PHE A 229 -3.95 -13.96 13.43
C PHE A 229 -5.08 -13.80 14.46
N ASN A 230 -6.07 -12.95 14.19
CA ASN A 230 -7.21 -12.67 15.09
C ASN A 230 -6.78 -12.25 16.52
N VAL A 231 -5.73 -11.44 16.61
CA VAL A 231 -5.23 -10.89 17.87
C VAL A 231 -5.74 -9.47 18.10
N ASN A 232 -5.92 -9.09 19.36
CA ASN A 232 -6.36 -7.73 19.69
C ASN A 232 -5.28 -6.71 19.29
N PRO A 233 -5.56 -5.76 18.38
CA PRO A 233 -4.59 -4.78 17.90
C PRO A 233 -4.03 -3.85 18.99
N ASP A 234 -4.79 -3.62 20.08
CA ASP A 234 -4.35 -2.79 21.20
C ASP A 234 -3.40 -3.54 22.17
N ASN A 235 -3.21 -4.84 21.97
CA ASN A 235 -2.46 -5.70 22.88
C ASN A 235 -1.26 -6.39 22.19
N ILE A 236 -0.50 -5.62 21.41
CA ILE A 236 0.63 -6.10 20.61
C ILE A 236 1.92 -5.39 21.05
N ASP A 237 3.01 -6.16 21.17
CA ASP A 237 4.36 -5.63 21.09
C ASP A 237 4.89 -5.96 19.70
N HIS A 238 5.30 -4.95 18.94
CA HIS A 238 5.85 -5.05 17.59
C HIS A 238 7.17 -4.31 17.53
N LEU A 239 8.22 -5.01 17.19
CA LEU A 239 9.58 -4.50 17.14
C LEU A 239 10.16 -4.66 15.73
N GLU A 240 10.93 -3.68 15.30
CA GLU A 240 11.63 -3.67 14.02
C GLU A 240 13.13 -3.41 14.23
N TYR A 241 13.98 -4.27 13.67
CA TYR A 241 15.41 -4.04 13.58
C TYR A 241 15.74 -3.54 12.17
N THR A 242 16.01 -2.25 12.04
CA THR A 242 16.09 -1.58 10.76
C THR A 242 17.29 -0.65 10.68
N SER A 243 17.68 -0.30 9.45
CA SER A 243 18.70 0.71 9.20
C SER A 243 18.10 2.10 9.32
N THR A 244 18.81 2.98 10.00
CA THR A 244 18.46 4.39 10.14
C THR A 244 19.67 5.25 9.71
N PRO A 245 19.52 6.56 9.52
CA PRO A 245 20.66 7.44 9.26
C PRO A 245 21.73 7.40 10.35
N SER A 246 21.37 6.97 11.57
CA SER A 246 22.28 6.83 12.72
C SER A 246 22.87 5.42 12.87
N GLY A 247 22.64 4.53 11.90
CA GLY A 247 23.02 3.13 11.94
C GLY A 247 21.84 2.19 12.16
N THR A 248 22.12 0.90 12.33
CA THR A 248 21.08 -0.11 12.57
C THR A 248 20.56 -0.03 14.01
N GLN A 249 19.25 0.03 14.19
CA GLN A 249 18.59 0.20 15.48
C GLN A 249 17.42 -0.76 15.67
N LEU A 250 17.14 -1.11 16.92
CA LEU A 250 15.92 -1.79 17.32
C LEU A 250 14.89 -0.73 17.71
N LEU A 251 13.78 -0.69 16.98
CA LEU A 251 12.69 0.25 17.18
C LEU A 251 11.48 -0.45 17.77
N VAL A 252 10.77 0.24 18.64
CA VAL A 252 9.42 -0.15 19.08
C VAL A 252 8.43 0.49 18.10
N ILE A 253 7.75 -0.34 17.31
CA ILE A 253 6.71 0.12 16.39
C ILE A 253 5.38 0.24 17.13
N GLU A 254 5.07 -0.78 17.97
CA GLU A 254 3.90 -0.79 18.85
C GLU A 254 4.26 -1.44 20.19
N GLY A 255 3.57 -1.05 21.26
CA GLY A 255 3.70 -1.64 22.59
C GLY A 255 5.00 -1.29 23.30
N SER A 256 5.70 -2.30 23.84
CA SER A 256 6.95 -2.10 24.61
C SER A 256 8.03 -3.15 24.28
N MET A 257 9.26 -2.82 24.71
CA MET A 257 10.43 -3.69 24.60
C MET A 257 10.67 -4.54 25.86
N ASP A 258 9.86 -4.41 26.89
CA ASP A 258 10.12 -4.98 28.22
C ASP A 258 10.22 -6.49 28.20
N HIS A 259 9.28 -7.14 27.52
CA HIS A 259 9.30 -8.60 27.39
C HIS A 259 10.52 -9.07 26.60
N TYR A 260 10.84 -8.42 25.49
CA TYR A 260 12.02 -8.71 24.68
C TYR A 260 13.31 -8.59 25.51
N ASN A 261 13.47 -7.49 26.24
CA ASN A 261 14.63 -7.26 27.11
C ASN A 261 14.73 -8.32 28.20
N THR A 262 13.60 -8.71 28.81
CA THR A 262 13.56 -9.77 29.81
C THR A 262 14.07 -11.10 29.22
N MET A 263 13.57 -11.48 28.06
CA MET A 263 13.98 -12.69 27.36
C MET A 263 15.46 -12.67 26.98
N ILE A 264 15.94 -11.58 26.37
CA ILE A 264 17.35 -11.47 25.95
C ILE A 264 18.29 -11.49 27.17
N ASN A 265 17.95 -10.76 28.23
CA ASN A 265 18.77 -10.79 29.47
C ASN A 265 18.82 -12.20 30.07
N TYR A 266 17.74 -12.95 30.04
CA TYR A 266 17.69 -14.33 30.50
C TYR A 266 18.58 -15.23 29.63
N ILE A 267 18.49 -15.12 28.29
CA ILE A 267 19.32 -15.86 27.35
C ILE A 267 20.83 -15.59 27.61
N LEU A 268 21.20 -14.34 27.78
CA LEU A 268 22.60 -13.91 27.99
C LEU A 268 23.16 -14.33 29.35
N SER A 269 22.29 -14.61 30.32
CA SER A 269 22.68 -14.89 31.71
C SER A 269 22.67 -16.39 32.08
N ASN A 270 22.23 -17.27 31.15
CA ASN A 270 22.06 -18.70 31.43
C ASN A 270 22.70 -19.59 30.36
N ASP A 271 22.98 -20.83 30.68
CA ASP A 271 23.48 -21.82 29.72
C ASP A 271 22.32 -22.37 28.90
N LEU A 272 22.37 -22.18 27.61
CA LEU A 272 21.35 -22.66 26.66
C LEU A 272 21.35 -24.17 26.47
N ASN A 273 22.39 -24.88 26.94
CA ASN A 273 22.41 -26.34 26.97
C ASN A 273 21.59 -26.91 28.13
N ASP A 274 21.21 -26.09 29.11
CA ASP A 274 20.28 -26.51 30.17
C ASP A 274 18.85 -26.55 29.61
N LEU A 275 18.26 -27.75 29.67
CA LEU A 275 16.91 -28.00 29.18
C LEU A 275 15.86 -27.11 29.89
N ALA A 276 16.06 -26.79 31.18
CA ALA A 276 15.15 -25.94 31.91
C ALA A 276 15.20 -24.49 31.37
N VAL A 277 16.38 -23.98 31.00
CA VAL A 277 16.58 -22.69 30.36
C VAL A 277 15.92 -22.65 28.99
N TYR A 278 16.14 -23.67 28.16
CA TYR A 278 15.52 -23.78 26.86
C TYR A 278 14.01 -23.84 26.94
N ASN A 279 13.43 -24.62 27.83
CA ASN A 279 11.99 -24.71 28.04
C ASN A 279 11.40 -23.37 28.49
N GLN A 280 12.13 -22.55 29.26
CA GLN A 280 11.68 -21.22 29.64
C GLN A 280 11.65 -20.28 28.44
N ILE A 281 12.62 -20.35 27.53
CA ILE A 281 12.67 -19.54 26.31
C ILE A 281 11.48 -19.88 25.40
N GLN A 282 11.14 -21.18 25.27
CA GLN A 282 9.98 -21.62 24.48
C GLN A 282 8.64 -21.09 25.02
N GLN A 283 8.55 -20.70 26.29
CA GLN A 283 7.34 -20.02 26.82
C GLN A 283 7.26 -18.54 26.39
N TRP A 284 8.37 -17.95 25.99
CA TRP A 284 8.47 -16.53 25.64
C TRP A 284 8.57 -16.26 24.15
N MET A 285 9.04 -17.24 23.38
CA MET A 285 9.29 -17.13 21.96
C MET A 285 8.83 -18.40 21.22
N ASN A 286 8.17 -18.23 20.09
CA ASN A 286 7.94 -19.32 19.15
C ASN A 286 9.28 -19.68 18.47
N VAL A 287 9.93 -20.74 18.98
CA VAL A 287 11.24 -21.17 18.48
C VAL A 287 11.14 -21.75 17.08
N ASP A 288 10.04 -22.43 16.74
CA ASP A 288 9.83 -22.98 15.39
C ASP A 288 9.72 -21.87 14.35
N SER A 289 8.95 -20.81 14.63
CA SER A 289 8.89 -19.62 13.79
C SER A 289 10.25 -18.95 13.61
N PHE A 290 11.06 -18.88 14.67
CA PHE A 290 12.42 -18.35 14.60
C PHE A 290 13.33 -19.19 13.72
N ILE A 291 13.25 -20.52 13.82
CA ILE A 291 14.02 -21.46 13.00
C ILE A 291 13.60 -21.33 11.53
N ASP A 292 12.30 -21.31 11.25
CA ASP A 292 11.77 -21.14 9.90
C ASP A 292 12.25 -19.85 9.25
N HIS A 293 12.23 -18.76 9.99
CA HIS A 293 12.79 -17.48 9.53
C HIS A 293 14.28 -17.58 9.20
N LEU A 294 15.10 -18.25 10.04
CA LEU A 294 16.52 -18.44 9.77
C LEU A 294 16.76 -19.33 8.56
N VAL A 295 16.05 -20.45 8.45
CA VAL A 295 16.14 -21.38 7.32
C VAL A 295 15.86 -20.64 6.02
N MET A 296 14.76 -19.87 5.98
CA MET A 296 14.38 -19.10 4.82
C MET A 296 15.42 -18.03 4.46
N THR A 297 15.92 -17.31 5.45
CA THR A 297 16.95 -16.28 5.29
C THR A 297 18.22 -16.86 4.65
N VAL A 298 18.67 -18.02 5.13
CA VAL A 298 19.86 -18.72 4.61
C VAL A 298 19.59 -19.29 3.22
N TYR A 299 18.46 -19.95 3.02
CA TYR A 299 18.09 -20.55 1.74
C TYR A 299 18.02 -19.53 0.60
N CYS A 300 17.44 -18.35 0.86
CA CYS A 300 17.37 -17.27 -0.11
C CYS A 300 18.64 -16.44 -0.22
N ALA A 301 19.72 -16.81 0.48
CA ALA A 301 20.96 -16.04 0.53
C ALA A 301 20.74 -14.56 0.82
N ASN A 302 19.82 -14.25 1.72
CA ASN A 302 19.48 -12.86 2.08
C ASN A 302 20.66 -12.20 2.79
N THR A 303 21.34 -11.29 2.11
CA THR A 303 22.49 -10.54 2.65
C THR A 303 22.10 -9.40 3.58
N SER A 304 20.82 -9.01 3.60
CA SER A 304 20.27 -7.95 4.45
C SER A 304 19.64 -8.45 5.75
N TRP A 305 19.84 -9.72 6.13
CA TRP A 305 19.23 -10.31 7.30
C TRP A 305 19.74 -9.75 8.64
N GLY A 306 20.84 -9.03 8.64
CA GLY A 306 21.37 -8.30 9.79
C GLY A 306 20.54 -7.07 10.21
N HIS A 307 19.61 -6.65 9.35
CA HIS A 307 18.62 -5.57 9.54
C HIS A 307 17.37 -5.92 8.70
N ASN A 308 16.35 -5.06 8.70
CA ASN A 308 15.07 -5.32 8.03
C ASN A 308 14.38 -6.60 8.54
N ARG A 309 14.29 -6.72 9.86
CA ARG A 309 13.60 -7.82 10.55
C ARG A 309 12.56 -7.23 11.48
N GLU A 310 11.40 -7.85 11.48
CA GLU A 310 10.31 -7.52 12.36
C GLU A 310 9.91 -8.76 13.17
N TRP A 311 9.47 -8.57 14.40
CA TRP A 311 8.86 -9.60 15.23
C TRP A 311 7.82 -8.98 16.14
N TRP A 312 6.87 -9.80 16.50
CA TRP A 312 5.74 -9.34 17.29
C TRP A 312 5.24 -10.42 18.23
N ARG A 313 4.47 -10.00 19.22
CA ARG A 313 3.71 -10.89 20.09
C ARG A 313 2.40 -10.23 20.52
N SER A 314 1.39 -11.04 20.84
CA SER A 314 0.26 -10.59 21.66
C SER A 314 0.69 -10.60 23.14
N ARG A 315 0.38 -9.53 23.84
CA ARG A 315 0.62 -9.38 25.28
C ARG A 315 -0.38 -10.18 26.10
#